data_9cc8c842f88be988d50b90b1c2d8371e
#
_entry.id   9cc8c842f88be988d50b90b1c2d8371e
#
_cell.length_a   1.000
_cell.length_b   1.000
_cell.length_c   1.000
_cell.angle_alpha   90.00
_cell.angle_beta   90.00
_cell.angle_gamma   90.00
#
_symmetry.space_group_name_H-M   'P 1'
#
loop_
_entity.id
_entity.type
_entity.pdbx_description
1 polymer ?
#
loop_
_entity_poly.entity_id
_entity_poly.type
_entity_poly.pdbx_seq_one_letter_code
_entity_poly.pdbx_strand_id
1 'polypeptide(L)'
;MSDTGTMLRTPATLGPVPKTMHAGVYREKGHVYVEEVPVPDVGGGEVLIKVAACGICGTDIKKIFQAYVNPPQILGHELAGTVIAIGPGVTKWKLGDRVMSFHHVPCGNCFYCLRRLFSQCKQYKSTGLTGGFTPNGGGFGEYVKAMPWVADRGIIALPDDVSFEEATFIEPINTIFKAVQKARVTKGETVLVLGCGPIGLQLLMVAKLQGAHIFTSDPMAVRRAKSLTLGALESFDANSGGKLVQEIKDRTEGRGADVVLVAVAHPAVVADALAAARPGGRVLLFAANDPVTRIEFPAAEVGIDEKEILGSYSAAADIQDTAADLILKKQLPVMNIVTHRFPLARIQEGLELAARPTVESLKILITHQ
;
A
#
# COMPACT_ATOMS: atom_id res chain seq x y z
N MET A 1 6.10 39.22 37.41
CA MET A 1 6.78 38.13 36.69
C MET A 1 6.17 36.86 37.18
N SER A 2 5.15 36.36 36.45
CA SER A 2 4.46 35.11 36.76
C SER A 2 5.14 34.01 35.92
N ASP A 3 5.82 33.13 36.62
CA ASP A 3 6.45 31.94 36.11
C ASP A 3 5.34 30.95 35.64
N THR A 4 5.04 30.97 34.35
CA THR A 4 4.19 29.97 33.72
C THR A 4 5.04 28.76 33.40
N GLY A 5 5.44 28.05 34.45
CA GLY A 5 6.03 26.71 34.32
C GLY A 5 5.08 25.80 33.52
N THR A 6 5.44 25.55 32.27
CA THR A 6 4.78 24.54 31.43
C THR A 6 4.99 23.20 32.11
N MET A 7 4.04 22.78 32.96
CA MET A 7 4.00 21.42 33.47
C MET A 7 3.94 20.48 32.26
N LEU A 8 5.02 19.79 31.97
CA LEU A 8 5.04 18.65 31.06
C LEU A 8 4.07 17.60 31.64
N ARG A 9 2.83 17.61 31.16
CA ARG A 9 1.85 16.61 31.60
C ARG A 9 2.34 15.24 31.12
N THR A 10 2.38 14.28 32.04
CA THR A 10 2.71 12.89 31.74
C THR A 10 1.69 12.34 30.72
N PRO A 11 2.11 11.51 29.74
CA PRO A 11 1.18 10.82 28.85
C PRO A 11 0.17 9.98 29.61
N ALA A 12 -1.09 9.97 29.17
CA ALA A 12 -2.08 9.03 29.64
C ALA A 12 -1.86 7.65 28.98
N THR A 13 -2.00 6.57 29.73
CA THR A 13 -1.74 5.19 29.25
C THR A 13 -2.86 4.23 29.59
N LEU A 14 -3.09 3.24 28.74
CA LEU A 14 -3.99 2.10 28.98
C LEU A 14 -3.18 0.98 29.67
N GLY A 15 -3.01 1.11 31.00
CA GLY A 15 -2.14 0.22 31.75
C GLY A 15 -0.64 0.54 31.59
N PRO A 16 0.25 -0.28 32.16
CA PRO A 16 1.69 -0.07 32.09
C PRO A 16 2.21 -0.28 30.66
N VAL A 17 2.89 0.70 30.10
CA VAL A 17 3.63 0.58 28.85
C VAL A 17 4.99 -0.06 29.16
N PRO A 18 5.37 -1.15 28.48
CA PRO A 18 6.69 -1.76 28.71
C PRO A 18 7.81 -0.84 28.27
N LYS A 19 9.01 -1.01 28.84
CA LYS A 19 10.19 -0.24 28.45
C LYS A 19 10.77 -0.71 27.14
N THR A 20 10.61 -2.00 26.83
CA THR A 20 11.14 -2.66 25.63
C THR A 20 10.02 -3.40 24.91
N MET A 21 10.22 -3.66 23.62
CA MET A 21 9.32 -4.40 22.76
C MET A 21 10.13 -5.31 21.82
N HIS A 22 9.49 -6.35 21.30
CA HIS A 22 10.04 -7.09 20.17
C HIS A 22 9.74 -6.36 18.86
N ALA A 23 10.71 -6.34 17.97
CA ALA A 23 10.56 -5.77 16.63
C ALA A 23 11.38 -6.52 15.60
N GLY A 24 10.87 -6.62 14.38
CA GLY A 24 11.61 -7.06 13.20
C GLY A 24 12.51 -5.92 12.71
N VAL A 25 13.80 -6.01 13.00
CA VAL A 25 14.80 -4.98 12.70
C VAL A 25 15.57 -5.36 11.44
N TYR A 26 15.47 -4.54 10.40
CA TYR A 26 16.30 -4.65 9.22
C TYR A 26 17.74 -4.22 9.56
N ARG A 27 18.68 -5.13 9.50
CA ARG A 27 20.09 -4.91 9.84
C ARG A 27 21.02 -4.95 8.65
N GLU A 28 20.71 -5.81 7.67
CA GLU A 28 21.51 -5.98 6.47
C GLU A 28 20.65 -6.49 5.30
N LYS A 29 21.20 -6.40 4.09
CA LYS A 29 20.51 -6.80 2.87
C LYS A 29 19.95 -8.22 2.96
N GLY A 30 18.64 -8.34 2.82
CA GLY A 30 17.91 -9.60 2.84
C GLY A 30 17.53 -10.11 4.23
N HIS A 31 17.97 -9.47 5.32
CA HIS A 31 17.79 -9.98 6.67
C HIS A 31 17.11 -9.01 7.62
N VAL A 32 16.08 -9.53 8.29
CA VAL A 32 15.36 -8.88 9.38
C VAL A 32 15.42 -9.80 10.59
N TYR A 33 15.93 -9.27 11.69
CA TYR A 33 16.09 -10.01 12.95
C TYR A 33 15.01 -9.56 13.94
N VAL A 34 14.46 -10.50 14.71
CA VAL A 34 13.59 -10.13 15.83
C VAL A 34 14.48 -9.78 17.02
N GLU A 35 14.38 -8.55 17.46
CA GLU A 35 15.22 -8.00 18.53
C GLU A 35 14.35 -7.33 19.60
N GLU A 36 14.85 -7.28 20.82
CA GLU A 36 14.31 -6.47 21.89
C GLU A 36 14.87 -5.05 21.75
N VAL A 37 13.98 -4.08 21.61
CA VAL A 37 14.31 -2.66 21.39
C VAL A 37 13.48 -1.77 22.30
N PRO A 38 13.89 -0.52 22.59
CA PRO A 38 13.09 0.40 23.38
C PRO A 38 11.74 0.68 22.75
N VAL A 39 10.67 0.72 23.56
CA VAL A 39 9.38 1.29 23.14
C VAL A 39 9.57 2.81 22.98
N PRO A 40 9.08 3.43 21.90
CA PRO A 40 9.21 4.88 21.71
C PRO A 40 8.51 5.68 22.82
N ASP A 41 9.20 6.64 23.41
CA ASP A 41 8.61 7.60 24.35
C ASP A 41 7.53 8.46 23.66
N VAL A 42 6.47 8.77 24.40
CA VAL A 42 5.33 9.57 23.89
C VAL A 42 5.45 11.01 24.39
N GLY A 43 5.63 11.93 23.47
CA GLY A 43 5.68 13.37 23.71
C GLY A 43 4.36 14.09 23.44
N GLY A 44 4.39 15.42 23.49
CA GLY A 44 3.22 16.25 23.21
C GLY A 44 2.66 16.04 21.80
N GLY A 45 1.36 15.81 21.70
CA GLY A 45 0.66 15.59 20.42
C GLY A 45 0.86 14.20 19.82
N GLU A 46 1.61 13.29 20.43
CA GLU A 46 1.92 11.96 19.91
C GLU A 46 0.97 10.90 20.44
N VAL A 47 0.86 9.79 19.71
CA VAL A 47 0.03 8.63 20.07
C VAL A 47 0.87 7.37 19.93
N LEU A 48 0.80 6.47 20.92
CA LEU A 48 1.40 5.14 20.84
C LEU A 48 0.31 4.12 20.51
N ILE A 49 0.56 3.34 19.46
CA ILE A 49 -0.34 2.29 18.99
C ILE A 49 0.32 0.95 19.27
N LYS A 50 -0.38 0.06 19.98
CA LYS A 50 -0.03 -1.36 20.06
C LYS A 50 -0.50 -2.01 18.77
N VAL A 51 0.43 -2.49 17.96
CA VAL A 51 0.14 -3.08 16.65
C VAL A 51 -0.51 -4.45 16.84
N ALA A 52 -1.58 -4.71 16.12
CA ALA A 52 -2.26 -6.02 16.12
C ALA A 52 -1.94 -6.79 14.82
N ALA A 53 -1.86 -6.10 13.69
CA ALA A 53 -1.52 -6.68 12.40
C ALA A 53 -0.83 -5.65 11.51
N CYS A 54 0.06 -6.16 10.64
CA CYS A 54 0.72 -5.36 9.60
C CYS A 54 0.85 -6.17 8.32
N GLY A 55 0.45 -5.59 7.18
CA GLY A 55 0.63 -6.19 5.86
C GLY A 55 2.08 -6.05 5.37
N ILE A 56 2.60 -7.10 4.70
CA ILE A 56 3.86 -7.00 3.96
C ILE A 56 3.57 -6.37 2.60
N CYS A 57 4.30 -5.29 2.28
CA CYS A 57 4.23 -4.56 1.01
C CYS A 57 5.43 -4.89 0.12
N GLY A 58 5.25 -4.79 -1.20
CA GLY A 58 6.35 -4.88 -2.16
C GLY A 58 7.44 -3.82 -1.92
N THR A 59 7.09 -2.69 -1.29
CA THR A 59 8.05 -1.65 -0.88
C THR A 59 8.98 -2.14 0.23
N ASP A 60 8.47 -2.92 1.20
CA ASP A 60 9.30 -3.52 2.25
C ASP A 60 10.31 -4.49 1.63
N ILE A 61 9.85 -5.31 0.68
CA ILE A 61 10.69 -6.27 -0.04
C ILE A 61 11.83 -5.55 -0.79
N LYS A 62 11.53 -4.46 -1.50
CA LYS A 62 12.57 -3.66 -2.18
C LYS A 62 13.56 -3.05 -1.19
N LYS A 63 13.08 -2.49 -0.08
CA LYS A 63 13.93 -1.90 0.95
C LYS A 63 14.89 -2.92 1.55
N ILE A 64 14.39 -4.14 1.85
CA ILE A 64 15.15 -5.19 2.52
C ILE A 64 16.07 -5.92 1.54
N PHE A 65 15.53 -6.45 0.44
CA PHE A 65 16.26 -7.35 -0.46
C PHE A 65 17.06 -6.62 -1.54
N GLN A 66 16.74 -5.37 -1.84
CA GLN A 66 17.48 -4.53 -2.79
C GLN A 66 18.28 -3.41 -2.08
N ALA A 67 18.23 -3.35 -0.73
CA ALA A 67 18.95 -2.39 0.10
C ALA A 67 18.67 -0.91 -0.26
N TYR A 68 17.40 -0.56 -0.49
CA TYR A 68 17.02 0.82 -0.82
C TYR A 68 17.01 1.76 0.38
N VAL A 69 17.26 1.26 1.58
CA VAL A 69 17.35 2.04 2.81
C VAL A 69 18.53 1.57 3.64
N ASN A 70 19.09 2.50 4.43
CA ASN A 70 20.18 2.17 5.33
C ASN A 70 19.65 1.52 6.62
N PRO A 71 20.27 0.42 7.08
CA PRO A 71 19.99 -0.13 8.40
C PRO A 71 20.54 0.76 9.54
N PRO A 72 20.06 0.63 10.79
CA PRO A 72 18.95 -0.22 11.18
C PRO A 72 17.59 0.43 10.96
N GLN A 73 16.55 -0.37 10.62
CA GLN A 73 15.18 0.14 10.51
C GLN A 73 14.14 -0.89 10.95
N ILE A 74 13.03 -0.43 11.52
CA ILE A 74 11.80 -1.20 11.70
C ILE A 74 10.84 -0.73 10.62
N LEU A 75 10.50 -1.62 9.68
CA LEU A 75 9.63 -1.33 8.55
C LEU A 75 8.17 -1.72 8.86
N GLY A 76 7.35 -1.87 7.81
CA GLY A 76 5.92 -2.16 7.93
C GLY A 76 5.09 -0.87 8.04
N HIS A 77 4.20 -0.66 7.07
CA HIS A 77 3.44 0.59 6.95
C HIS A 77 1.95 0.35 6.67
N GLU A 78 1.53 -0.87 6.51
CA GLU A 78 0.14 -1.28 6.36
C GLU A 78 -0.35 -1.84 7.69
N LEU A 79 -0.50 -1.01 8.72
CA LEU A 79 -0.70 -1.45 10.10
C LEU A 79 -2.04 -1.02 10.70
N ALA A 80 -2.53 -1.83 11.62
CA ALA A 80 -3.66 -1.51 12.47
C ALA A 80 -3.43 -2.02 13.90
N GLY A 81 -4.06 -1.37 14.88
CA GLY A 81 -3.88 -1.71 16.27
C GLY A 81 -4.74 -0.87 17.21
N THR A 82 -4.32 -0.78 18.47
CA THR A 82 -5.04 -0.10 19.54
C THR A 82 -4.21 1.02 20.14
N VAL A 83 -4.81 2.18 20.34
CA VAL A 83 -4.20 3.31 21.04
C VAL A 83 -3.99 2.95 22.53
N ILE A 84 -2.73 2.92 22.98
CA ILE A 84 -2.37 2.54 24.35
C ILE A 84 -1.75 3.66 25.17
N ALA A 85 -1.24 4.71 24.51
CA ALA A 85 -0.80 5.92 25.18
C ALA A 85 -1.05 7.15 24.30
N ILE A 86 -1.39 8.24 24.96
CA ILE A 86 -1.62 9.55 24.31
C ILE A 86 -0.82 10.65 25.03
N GLY A 87 -0.12 11.43 24.27
CA GLY A 87 0.66 12.55 24.78
C GLY A 87 -0.18 13.79 25.12
N PRO A 88 0.38 14.72 25.88
CA PRO A 88 -0.29 15.98 26.19
C PRO A 88 -0.74 16.70 24.92
N GLY A 89 -1.96 17.27 24.95
CA GLY A 89 -2.54 18.00 23.83
C GLY A 89 -3.26 17.15 22.77
N VAL A 90 -3.20 15.84 22.86
CA VAL A 90 -4.03 14.96 22.01
C VAL A 90 -5.46 15.00 22.52
N THR A 91 -6.40 15.42 21.66
CA THR A 91 -7.84 15.52 21.97
C THR A 91 -8.72 14.65 21.08
N LYS A 92 -8.19 14.26 19.92
CA LYS A 92 -8.91 13.50 18.91
C LYS A 92 -9.03 12.02 19.25
N TRP A 93 -8.06 11.46 19.99
CA TRP A 93 -7.95 10.03 20.26
C TRP A 93 -8.13 9.73 21.75
N LYS A 94 -8.62 8.53 22.04
CA LYS A 94 -8.79 7.99 23.39
C LYS A 94 -8.03 6.69 23.54
N LEU A 95 -7.67 6.37 24.77
CA LEU A 95 -7.11 5.06 25.11
C LEU A 95 -8.11 3.96 24.78
N GLY A 96 -7.66 2.91 24.14
CA GLY A 96 -8.49 1.80 23.68
C GLY A 96 -9.07 1.97 22.29
N ASP A 97 -8.96 3.15 21.67
CA ASP A 97 -9.43 3.33 20.28
C ASP A 97 -8.76 2.33 19.34
N ARG A 98 -9.56 1.65 18.55
CA ARG A 98 -9.10 0.78 17.47
C ARG A 98 -8.82 1.63 16.25
N VAL A 99 -7.61 1.50 15.69
CA VAL A 99 -7.15 2.41 14.64
C VAL A 99 -6.29 1.70 13.59
N MET A 100 -6.27 2.26 12.38
CA MET A 100 -5.16 2.12 11.45
C MET A 100 -4.38 3.43 11.37
N SER A 101 -3.12 3.36 11.01
CA SER A 101 -2.30 4.57 10.86
C SER A 101 -1.60 4.61 9.51
N PHE A 102 -1.85 5.70 8.77
CA PHE A 102 -1.00 6.02 7.62
C PHE A 102 0.35 6.53 8.09
N HIS A 103 1.38 6.20 7.34
CA HIS A 103 2.73 6.74 7.54
C HIS A 103 2.98 7.98 6.67
N HIS A 104 2.18 8.17 5.63
CA HIS A 104 2.32 9.22 4.64
C HIS A 104 1.38 10.39 4.93
N VAL A 105 1.84 11.37 5.69
CA VAL A 105 1.08 12.61 5.93
C VAL A 105 1.84 13.79 5.34
N PRO A 106 1.31 14.42 4.28
CA PRO A 106 1.95 15.56 3.64
C PRO A 106 1.87 16.83 4.51
N CYS A 107 2.80 17.79 4.31
CA CYS A 107 2.83 19.03 5.10
C CYS A 107 1.64 19.98 4.83
N GLY A 108 0.96 19.85 3.69
CA GLY A 108 -0.18 20.69 3.32
C GLY A 108 0.15 22.03 2.68
N ASN A 109 1.37 22.55 2.83
CA ASN A 109 1.74 23.94 2.47
C ASN A 109 2.88 24.09 1.45
N CYS A 110 3.56 23.01 1.04
CA CYS A 110 4.62 23.10 0.04
C CYS A 110 4.07 23.18 -1.40
N PHE A 111 4.94 23.52 -2.34
CA PHE A 111 4.61 23.62 -3.77
C PHE A 111 3.80 22.41 -4.29
N TYR A 112 4.20 21.20 -3.89
CA TYR A 112 3.54 19.97 -4.32
C TYR A 112 2.18 19.79 -3.66
N CYS A 113 2.06 20.06 -2.36
CA CYS A 113 0.80 19.92 -1.62
C CYS A 113 -0.28 20.87 -2.15
N LEU A 114 0.08 22.13 -2.41
CA LEU A 114 -0.84 23.13 -2.97
C LEU A 114 -1.34 22.78 -4.39
N ARG A 115 -0.70 21.81 -5.06
CA ARG A 115 -1.10 21.26 -6.36
C ARG A 115 -1.63 19.84 -6.28
N ARG A 116 -1.97 19.38 -5.05
CA ARG A 116 -2.46 18.03 -4.79
C ARG A 116 -1.51 16.89 -5.23
N LEU A 117 -0.23 17.21 -5.40
CA LEU A 117 0.83 16.24 -5.70
C LEU A 117 1.47 15.71 -4.40
N PHE A 118 0.64 15.25 -3.49
CA PHE A 118 1.01 14.93 -2.10
C PHE A 118 2.17 13.94 -1.99
N SER A 119 2.22 12.92 -2.84
CA SER A 119 3.30 11.93 -2.87
C SER A 119 4.68 12.50 -3.25
N GLN A 120 4.75 13.76 -3.71
CA GLN A 120 6.00 14.46 -4.01
C GLN A 120 6.43 15.42 -2.88
N CYS A 121 5.63 15.56 -1.83
CA CYS A 121 5.97 16.36 -0.66
C CYS A 121 7.25 15.82 0.02
N LYS A 122 8.20 16.70 0.34
CA LYS A 122 9.45 16.29 1.01
C LYS A 122 9.19 15.71 2.40
N GLN A 123 8.28 16.31 3.17
CA GLN A 123 7.90 15.78 4.49
C GLN A 123 7.29 14.39 4.37
N TYR A 124 6.41 14.17 3.42
CA TYR A 124 5.85 12.86 3.11
C TYR A 124 6.92 11.80 2.82
N LYS A 125 7.99 12.17 2.10
CA LYS A 125 9.08 11.24 1.74
C LYS A 125 10.09 11.01 2.85
N SER A 126 10.24 11.96 3.78
CA SER A 126 11.29 11.94 4.81
C SER A 126 10.82 11.49 6.18
N THR A 127 9.52 11.48 6.42
CA THR A 127 8.92 11.17 7.71
C THR A 127 7.83 10.13 7.58
N GLY A 128 7.55 9.43 8.63
CA GLY A 128 6.52 8.42 8.66
C GLY A 128 6.92 7.23 9.53
N LEU A 129 6.09 6.21 9.53
CA LEU A 129 6.28 4.99 10.31
C LEU A 129 7.34 4.05 9.72
N THR A 130 7.88 4.36 8.54
CA THR A 130 8.93 3.59 7.89
C THR A 130 10.27 4.32 7.86
N GLY A 131 10.34 5.45 8.57
CA GLY A 131 11.46 6.39 8.49
C GLY A 131 12.67 6.00 9.29
N GLY A 132 12.62 4.94 10.06
CA GLY A 132 13.79 4.55 10.81
C GLY A 132 13.53 3.72 12.05
N PHE A 133 14.64 3.31 12.66
CA PHE A 133 14.66 2.54 13.89
C PHE A 133 14.07 3.33 15.08
N THR A 134 14.38 4.60 15.13
CA THR A 134 13.88 5.60 16.08
C THR A 134 13.62 6.90 15.34
N PRO A 135 12.67 7.73 15.77
CA PRO A 135 11.89 7.65 17.01
C PRO A 135 10.54 6.94 16.86
N ASN A 136 10.13 6.53 15.66
CA ASN A 136 8.75 6.15 15.38
C ASN A 136 8.49 4.65 15.43
N GLY A 137 9.47 3.81 15.05
CA GLY A 137 9.25 2.41 14.78
C GLY A 137 8.53 2.17 13.45
N GLY A 138 7.91 1.01 13.30
CA GLY A 138 7.11 0.59 12.16
C GLY A 138 6.18 -0.54 12.55
N GLY A 139 5.28 -0.95 11.65
CA GLY A 139 4.30 -2.00 11.92
C GLY A 139 4.88 -3.40 12.11
N PHE A 140 6.18 -3.58 11.86
CA PHE A 140 6.92 -4.80 12.21
C PHE A 140 7.50 -4.74 13.64
N GLY A 141 7.05 -3.83 14.48
CA GLY A 141 7.28 -3.77 15.91
C GLY A 141 5.96 -3.89 16.68
N GLU A 142 6.01 -4.34 17.93
CA GLU A 142 4.81 -4.48 18.77
C GLU A 142 4.15 -3.13 19.07
N TYR A 143 4.93 -2.05 19.05
CA TYR A 143 4.43 -0.69 19.27
C TYR A 143 5.00 0.26 18.21
N VAL A 144 4.18 1.21 17.79
CA VAL A 144 4.54 2.25 16.85
C VAL A 144 4.03 3.60 17.34
N LYS A 145 4.87 4.63 17.21
CA LYS A 145 4.52 5.99 17.59
C LYS A 145 4.02 6.79 16.39
N ALA A 146 2.81 7.31 16.48
CA ALA A 146 2.31 8.29 15.55
C ALA A 146 2.75 9.70 15.98
N MET A 147 3.53 10.36 15.13
CA MET A 147 3.99 11.73 15.33
C MET A 147 2.79 12.70 15.35
N PRO A 148 2.91 13.94 15.89
CA PRO A 148 1.78 14.85 16.04
C PRO A 148 0.97 15.08 14.77
N TRP A 149 1.61 15.24 13.61
CA TRP A 149 0.90 15.43 12.33
C TRP A 149 0.27 14.14 11.81
N VAL A 150 0.78 12.96 12.20
CA VAL A 150 0.17 11.66 11.90
C VAL A 150 -1.03 11.44 12.82
N ALA A 151 -0.88 11.71 14.11
CA ALA A 151 -1.96 11.63 15.09
C ALA A 151 -3.15 12.55 14.71
N ASP A 152 -2.85 13.73 14.16
CA ASP A 152 -3.88 14.68 13.72
C ASP A 152 -4.60 14.24 12.43
N ARG A 153 -3.87 13.79 11.40
CA ARG A 153 -4.41 13.64 10.03
C ARG A 153 -4.19 12.26 9.40
N GLY A 154 -3.42 11.38 10.04
CA GLY A 154 -3.01 10.09 9.46
C GLY A 154 -3.61 8.87 10.13
N ILE A 155 -4.39 9.01 11.17
CA ILE A 155 -5.05 7.90 11.87
C ILE A 155 -6.52 7.85 11.48
N ILE A 156 -7.02 6.64 11.23
CA ILE A 156 -8.44 6.34 10.97
C ILE A 156 -8.97 5.45 12.10
N ALA A 157 -10.11 5.83 12.67
CA ALA A 157 -10.84 5.01 13.64
C ALA A 157 -11.47 3.80 12.96
N LEU A 158 -11.46 2.66 13.65
CA LEU A 158 -12.02 1.41 13.15
C LEU A 158 -13.30 1.06 13.91
N PRO A 159 -14.41 0.79 13.20
CA PRO A 159 -15.60 0.18 13.79
C PRO A 159 -15.30 -1.21 14.40
N ASP A 160 -16.12 -1.64 15.36
CA ASP A 160 -15.92 -2.92 16.05
C ASP A 160 -16.03 -4.14 15.13
N ASP A 161 -16.82 -4.05 14.08
CA ASP A 161 -17.04 -5.10 13.10
C ASP A 161 -15.96 -5.19 12.00
N VAL A 162 -14.99 -4.27 11.97
CA VAL A 162 -13.83 -4.31 11.09
C VAL A 162 -12.64 -4.90 11.84
N SER A 163 -12.11 -6.01 11.37
CA SER A 163 -10.92 -6.63 11.98
C SER A 163 -9.66 -5.79 11.73
N PHE A 164 -8.64 -5.95 12.59
CA PHE A 164 -7.34 -5.30 12.36
C PHE A 164 -6.68 -5.78 11.06
N GLU A 165 -6.89 -7.03 10.67
CA GLU A 165 -6.38 -7.57 9.41
C GLU A 165 -7.04 -6.89 8.19
N GLU A 166 -8.36 -6.70 8.20
CA GLU A 166 -9.06 -5.92 7.16
C GLU A 166 -8.54 -4.49 7.11
N ALA A 167 -8.33 -3.87 8.26
CA ALA A 167 -7.88 -2.49 8.36
C ALA A 167 -6.46 -2.26 7.79
N THR A 168 -5.60 -3.29 7.75
CA THR A 168 -4.28 -3.19 7.09
C THR A 168 -4.40 -2.86 5.61
N PHE A 169 -5.52 -3.15 4.98
CA PHE A 169 -5.75 -2.85 3.57
C PHE A 169 -6.11 -1.39 3.28
N ILE A 170 -6.44 -0.58 4.29
CA ILE A 170 -6.81 0.83 4.08
C ILE A 170 -5.65 1.60 3.42
N GLU A 171 -4.39 1.33 3.83
CA GLU A 171 -3.22 1.97 3.22
C GLU A 171 -3.05 1.59 1.75
N PRO A 172 -2.92 0.31 1.36
CA PRO A 172 -2.78 -0.05 -0.06
C PRO A 172 -4.01 0.32 -0.89
N ILE A 173 -5.23 0.23 -0.36
CA ILE A 173 -6.44 0.64 -1.09
C ILE A 173 -6.43 2.14 -1.38
N ASN A 174 -5.90 3.00 -0.53
CA ASN A 174 -5.73 4.41 -0.86
C ASN A 174 -4.82 4.58 -2.09
N THR A 175 -3.70 3.86 -2.16
CA THR A 175 -2.79 3.94 -3.31
C THR A 175 -3.44 3.41 -4.59
N ILE A 176 -4.22 2.34 -4.48
CA ILE A 176 -4.98 1.71 -5.57
C ILE A 176 -6.11 2.62 -6.06
N PHE A 177 -6.92 3.15 -5.15
CA PHE A 177 -8.03 4.04 -5.47
C PHE A 177 -7.54 5.31 -6.20
N LYS A 178 -6.45 5.92 -5.71
CA LYS A 178 -5.76 7.00 -6.41
C LYS A 178 -5.36 6.62 -7.83
N ALA A 179 -4.81 5.42 -8.03
CA ALA A 179 -4.38 4.96 -9.35
C ALA A 179 -5.57 4.81 -10.31
N VAL A 180 -6.66 4.18 -9.86
CA VAL A 180 -7.88 3.98 -10.65
C VAL A 180 -8.53 5.33 -11.00
N GLN A 181 -8.59 6.28 -10.04
CA GLN A 181 -9.06 7.65 -10.31
C GLN A 181 -8.15 8.37 -11.33
N LYS A 182 -6.82 8.24 -11.19
CA LYS A 182 -5.88 8.87 -12.11
C LYS A 182 -5.96 8.29 -13.52
N ALA A 183 -6.24 7.00 -13.63
CA ALA A 183 -6.53 6.34 -14.90
C ALA A 183 -7.93 6.73 -15.45
N ARG A 184 -8.73 7.46 -14.68
CA ARG A 184 -10.09 7.90 -15.04
C ARG A 184 -10.98 6.75 -15.48
N VAL A 185 -10.88 5.61 -14.77
CA VAL A 185 -11.72 4.45 -15.07
C VAL A 185 -13.19 4.80 -14.86
N THR A 186 -14.02 4.52 -15.86
CA THR A 186 -15.46 4.78 -15.84
C THR A 186 -16.27 3.53 -16.16
N LYS A 187 -17.57 3.62 -15.85
CA LYS A 187 -18.52 2.51 -16.08
C LYS A 187 -18.55 2.11 -17.55
N GLY A 188 -18.49 0.81 -17.81
CA GLY A 188 -18.59 0.21 -19.15
C GLY A 188 -17.25 0.16 -19.90
N GLU A 189 -16.19 0.80 -19.41
CA GLU A 189 -14.87 0.69 -20.03
C GLU A 189 -14.29 -0.73 -19.87
N THR A 190 -13.53 -1.15 -20.86
CA THR A 190 -12.71 -2.37 -20.81
C THR A 190 -11.39 -2.05 -20.13
N VAL A 191 -11.14 -2.69 -18.98
CA VAL A 191 -9.91 -2.52 -18.20
C VAL A 191 -9.12 -3.83 -18.23
N LEU A 192 -7.87 -3.78 -18.67
CA LEU A 192 -6.91 -4.88 -18.60
C LEU A 192 -5.94 -4.66 -17.44
N VAL A 193 -5.88 -5.61 -16.50
CA VAL A 193 -4.92 -5.61 -15.39
C VAL A 193 -3.80 -6.60 -15.69
N LEU A 194 -2.57 -6.11 -15.77
CA LEU A 194 -1.38 -6.92 -16.00
C LEU A 194 -0.70 -7.26 -14.67
N GLY A 195 -0.74 -8.56 -14.32
CA GLY A 195 -0.30 -9.12 -13.06
C GLY A 195 -1.44 -9.28 -12.06
N CYS A 196 -1.68 -10.51 -11.59
CA CYS A 196 -2.68 -10.88 -10.59
C CYS A 196 -2.06 -11.15 -9.21
N GLY A 197 -0.98 -10.46 -8.87
CA GLY A 197 -0.45 -10.40 -7.51
C GLY A 197 -1.37 -9.57 -6.59
N PRO A 198 -1.01 -9.38 -5.31
CA PRO A 198 -1.84 -8.63 -4.35
C PRO A 198 -2.28 -7.26 -4.84
N ILE A 199 -1.39 -6.52 -5.51
CA ILE A 199 -1.70 -5.19 -6.08
C ILE A 199 -2.67 -5.31 -7.26
N GLY A 200 -2.39 -6.21 -8.21
CA GLY A 200 -3.26 -6.36 -9.39
C GLY A 200 -4.68 -6.80 -9.03
N LEU A 201 -4.82 -7.70 -8.05
CA LEU A 201 -6.12 -8.12 -7.57
C LEU A 201 -6.88 -6.97 -6.85
N GLN A 202 -6.19 -6.09 -6.14
CA GLN A 202 -6.81 -4.90 -5.57
C GLN A 202 -7.19 -3.87 -6.65
N LEU A 203 -6.34 -3.66 -7.68
CA LEU A 203 -6.68 -2.82 -8.84
C LEU A 203 -7.94 -3.35 -9.56
N LEU A 204 -8.03 -4.66 -9.76
CA LEU A 204 -9.22 -5.32 -10.30
C LEU A 204 -10.47 -4.98 -9.47
N MET A 205 -10.40 -5.21 -8.14
CA MET A 205 -11.54 -4.98 -7.24
C MET A 205 -12.03 -3.53 -7.28
N VAL A 206 -11.11 -2.56 -7.23
CA VAL A 206 -11.47 -1.14 -7.24
C VAL A 206 -11.95 -0.69 -8.61
N ALA A 207 -11.33 -1.14 -9.71
CA ALA A 207 -11.78 -0.81 -11.06
C ALA A 207 -13.18 -1.42 -11.36
N LYS A 208 -13.43 -2.65 -10.90
CA LYS A 208 -14.75 -3.27 -10.97
C LYS A 208 -15.82 -2.48 -10.23
N LEU A 209 -15.48 -1.93 -9.07
CA LEU A 209 -16.40 -1.09 -8.28
C LEU A 209 -16.79 0.18 -9.04
N GLN A 210 -15.96 0.68 -9.97
CA GLN A 210 -16.31 1.76 -10.89
C GLN A 210 -17.24 1.31 -12.04
N GLY A 211 -17.59 0.03 -12.10
CA GLY A 211 -18.47 -0.53 -13.14
C GLY A 211 -17.78 -0.87 -14.45
N ALA A 212 -16.46 -1.02 -14.45
CA ALA A 212 -15.69 -1.43 -15.63
C ALA A 212 -15.78 -2.95 -15.88
N HIS A 213 -15.56 -3.35 -17.13
CA HIS A 213 -15.38 -4.72 -17.58
C HIS A 213 -13.92 -5.13 -17.43
N ILE A 214 -13.62 -6.01 -16.48
CA ILE A 214 -12.25 -6.34 -16.10
C ILE A 214 -11.74 -7.58 -16.79
N PHE A 215 -10.63 -7.46 -17.49
CA PHE A 215 -9.79 -8.56 -17.96
C PHE A 215 -8.47 -8.55 -17.21
N THR A 216 -7.84 -9.69 -17.05
CA THR A 216 -6.57 -9.80 -16.33
C THR A 216 -5.58 -10.67 -17.11
N SER A 217 -4.29 -10.55 -16.79
CA SER A 217 -3.26 -11.46 -17.30
C SER A 217 -2.21 -11.74 -16.22
N ASP A 218 -1.83 -13.02 -16.08
CA ASP A 218 -0.79 -13.48 -15.16
C ASP A 218 -0.19 -14.81 -15.65
N PRO A 219 1.11 -15.09 -15.49
CA PRO A 219 1.69 -16.37 -15.86
C PRO A 219 1.17 -17.55 -15.01
N MET A 220 0.75 -17.27 -13.76
CA MET A 220 0.37 -18.31 -12.81
C MET A 220 -1.13 -18.64 -12.89
N ALA A 221 -1.48 -19.86 -13.26
CA ALA A 221 -2.88 -20.32 -13.41
C ALA A 221 -3.71 -20.09 -12.13
N VAL A 222 -3.13 -20.33 -10.94
CA VAL A 222 -3.82 -20.13 -9.66
C VAL A 222 -4.20 -18.66 -9.44
N ARG A 223 -3.32 -17.71 -9.82
CA ARG A 223 -3.61 -16.28 -9.74
C ARG A 223 -4.66 -15.84 -10.74
N ARG A 224 -4.62 -16.41 -11.95
CA ARG A 224 -5.69 -16.21 -12.95
C ARG A 224 -7.04 -16.69 -12.42
N ALA A 225 -7.10 -17.90 -11.86
CA ALA A 225 -8.31 -18.41 -11.24
C ALA A 225 -8.81 -17.51 -10.10
N LYS A 226 -7.91 -17.00 -9.26
CA LYS A 226 -8.26 -16.05 -8.20
C LYS A 226 -8.86 -14.76 -8.75
N SER A 227 -8.33 -14.21 -9.85
CA SER A 227 -8.88 -12.99 -10.47
C SER A 227 -10.33 -13.21 -10.97
N LEU A 228 -10.63 -14.38 -11.52
CA LEU A 228 -12.00 -14.74 -11.92
C LEU A 228 -12.95 -14.77 -10.72
N THR A 229 -12.54 -15.33 -9.57
CA THR A 229 -13.37 -15.34 -8.35
C THR A 229 -13.63 -13.94 -7.78
N LEU A 230 -12.76 -12.98 -8.08
CA LEU A 230 -12.90 -11.58 -7.69
C LEU A 230 -13.66 -10.74 -8.73
N GLY A 231 -14.00 -11.36 -9.87
CA GLY A 231 -14.91 -10.81 -10.85
C GLY A 231 -14.28 -10.25 -12.11
N ALA A 232 -13.08 -10.71 -12.48
CA ALA A 232 -12.61 -10.60 -13.85
C ALA A 232 -13.54 -11.40 -14.78
N LEU A 233 -13.81 -10.88 -15.97
CA LEU A 233 -14.58 -11.56 -16.99
C LEU A 233 -13.79 -12.73 -17.59
N GLU A 234 -12.53 -12.48 -17.91
CA GLU A 234 -11.56 -13.47 -18.38
C GLU A 234 -10.17 -13.16 -17.82
N SER A 235 -9.29 -14.17 -17.82
CA SER A 235 -7.91 -14.05 -17.40
C SER A 235 -6.98 -14.81 -18.35
N PHE A 236 -6.05 -14.10 -18.96
CA PHE A 236 -5.16 -14.59 -20.02
C PHE A 236 -3.83 -15.09 -19.45
N ASP A 237 -3.24 -16.07 -20.13
CA ASP A 237 -1.90 -16.54 -19.79
C ASP A 237 -0.84 -15.57 -20.34
N ALA A 238 -0.09 -14.92 -19.45
CA ALA A 238 0.98 -14.01 -19.85
C ALA A 238 2.11 -14.72 -20.63
N ASN A 239 2.23 -16.06 -20.51
CA ASN A 239 3.20 -16.86 -21.25
C ASN A 239 2.67 -17.36 -22.61
N SER A 240 1.55 -16.86 -23.09
CA SER A 240 0.90 -17.31 -24.33
C SER A 240 1.64 -16.95 -25.64
N GLY A 241 2.89 -16.49 -25.55
CA GLY A 241 3.72 -16.20 -26.73
C GLY A 241 3.29 -14.95 -27.51
N GLY A 242 2.90 -13.88 -26.81
CA GLY A 242 2.51 -12.62 -27.42
C GLY A 242 1.05 -12.54 -27.90
N LYS A 243 0.22 -13.52 -27.56
CA LYS A 243 -1.21 -13.55 -27.96
C LYS A 243 -2.09 -12.56 -27.18
N LEU A 244 -1.63 -12.08 -26.01
CA LEU A 244 -2.43 -11.20 -25.14
C LEU A 244 -3.06 -10.01 -25.86
N VAL A 245 -2.28 -9.34 -26.71
CA VAL A 245 -2.77 -8.18 -27.50
C VAL A 245 -3.91 -8.59 -28.45
N GLN A 246 -3.77 -9.74 -29.11
CA GLN A 246 -4.83 -10.23 -29.99
C GLN A 246 -6.04 -10.69 -29.18
N GLU A 247 -5.83 -11.41 -28.09
CA GLU A 247 -6.90 -11.88 -27.22
C GLU A 247 -7.78 -10.73 -26.68
N ILE A 248 -7.19 -9.60 -26.25
CA ILE A 248 -7.98 -8.44 -25.81
C ILE A 248 -8.67 -7.73 -26.98
N LYS A 249 -8.03 -7.64 -28.15
CA LYS A 249 -8.66 -7.09 -29.36
C LYS A 249 -9.87 -7.91 -29.80
N ASP A 250 -9.81 -9.23 -29.74
CA ASP A 250 -10.93 -10.12 -30.08
C ASP A 250 -12.17 -9.89 -29.19
N ARG A 251 -11.97 -9.44 -27.90
CA ARG A 251 -13.05 -9.12 -26.97
C ARG A 251 -13.53 -7.67 -27.05
N THR A 252 -12.89 -6.85 -27.89
CA THR A 252 -13.15 -5.42 -27.99
C THR A 252 -13.37 -4.98 -29.44
N GLU A 253 -13.89 -5.86 -30.30
CA GLU A 253 -14.18 -5.58 -31.72
C GLU A 253 -12.95 -5.05 -32.47
N GLY A 254 -11.76 -5.54 -32.15
CA GLY A 254 -10.50 -5.14 -32.76
C GLY A 254 -9.84 -3.89 -32.14
N ARG A 255 -10.50 -3.20 -31.21
CA ARG A 255 -10.02 -1.93 -30.67
C ARG A 255 -8.82 -2.06 -29.69
N GLY A 256 -8.93 -2.94 -28.71
CA GLY A 256 -8.05 -3.01 -27.54
C GLY A 256 -8.72 -2.47 -26.27
N ALA A 257 -8.01 -2.48 -25.15
CA ALA A 257 -8.51 -2.02 -23.85
C ALA A 257 -8.58 -0.48 -23.75
N ASP A 258 -9.62 0.05 -23.10
CA ASP A 258 -9.75 1.48 -22.78
C ASP A 258 -8.66 1.91 -21.79
N VAL A 259 -8.41 1.05 -20.79
CA VAL A 259 -7.41 1.28 -19.75
C VAL A 259 -6.59 0.04 -19.52
N VAL A 260 -5.28 0.17 -19.42
CA VAL A 260 -4.39 -0.91 -18.97
C VAL A 260 -3.71 -0.51 -17.67
N LEU A 261 -3.90 -1.31 -16.61
CA LEU A 261 -3.32 -1.11 -15.30
C LEU A 261 -2.14 -2.06 -15.11
N VAL A 262 -0.92 -1.53 -15.05
CA VAL A 262 0.32 -2.33 -15.01
C VAL A 262 0.75 -2.52 -13.56
N ALA A 263 0.52 -3.72 -13.01
CA ALA A 263 0.91 -4.10 -11.64
C ALA A 263 2.26 -4.84 -11.56
N VAL A 264 2.99 -4.92 -12.67
CA VAL A 264 4.28 -5.65 -12.78
C VAL A 264 5.37 -4.71 -13.24
N ALA A 265 6.49 -4.68 -12.52
CA ALA A 265 7.64 -3.84 -12.85
C ALA A 265 8.59 -4.54 -13.85
N HIS A 266 8.15 -4.75 -15.09
CA HIS A 266 8.96 -5.38 -16.13
C HIS A 266 8.79 -4.64 -17.47
N PRO A 267 9.90 -4.26 -18.17
CA PRO A 267 9.83 -3.48 -19.40
C PRO A 267 8.94 -4.08 -20.50
N ALA A 268 9.04 -5.38 -20.75
CA ALA A 268 8.24 -6.06 -21.77
C ALA A 268 6.73 -5.98 -21.47
N VAL A 269 6.33 -6.04 -20.18
CA VAL A 269 4.92 -5.92 -19.79
C VAL A 269 4.38 -4.51 -20.09
N VAL A 270 5.21 -3.47 -20.01
CA VAL A 270 4.79 -2.10 -20.36
C VAL A 270 4.64 -1.94 -21.87
N ALA A 271 5.50 -2.57 -22.67
CA ALA A 271 5.36 -2.60 -24.13
C ALA A 271 4.05 -3.31 -24.54
N ASP A 272 3.78 -4.47 -23.94
CA ASP A 272 2.52 -5.21 -24.14
C ASP A 272 1.30 -4.38 -23.72
N ALA A 273 1.42 -3.62 -22.62
CA ALA A 273 0.34 -2.75 -22.15
C ALA A 273 -0.01 -1.66 -23.17
N LEU A 274 1.00 -1.02 -23.78
CA LEU A 274 0.78 -0.04 -24.83
C LEU A 274 0.14 -0.66 -26.07
N ALA A 275 0.65 -1.81 -26.52
CA ALA A 275 0.10 -2.52 -27.67
C ALA A 275 -1.34 -3.02 -27.45
N ALA A 276 -1.70 -3.38 -26.22
CA ALA A 276 -3.03 -3.84 -25.83
C ALA A 276 -4.04 -2.70 -25.63
N ALA A 277 -3.59 -1.48 -25.37
CA ALA A 277 -4.45 -0.32 -25.25
C ALA A 277 -4.95 0.12 -26.65
N ARG A 278 -6.22 0.52 -26.74
CA ARG A 278 -6.76 1.11 -27.98
C ARG A 278 -6.15 2.48 -28.29
N PRO A 279 -6.27 2.99 -29.52
CA PRO A 279 -6.04 4.40 -29.77
C PRO A 279 -6.87 5.30 -28.84
N GLY A 280 -6.27 6.37 -28.31
CA GLY A 280 -6.85 7.21 -27.25
C GLY A 280 -7.03 6.49 -25.90
N GLY A 281 -6.41 5.30 -25.72
CA GLY A 281 -6.44 4.54 -24.47
C GLY A 281 -5.43 5.04 -23.43
N ARG A 282 -5.50 4.52 -22.23
CA ARG A 282 -4.67 4.94 -21.08
C ARG A 282 -3.93 3.76 -20.49
N VAL A 283 -2.62 3.90 -20.34
CA VAL A 283 -1.75 2.92 -19.68
C VAL A 283 -1.24 3.52 -18.37
N LEU A 284 -1.58 2.90 -17.23
CA LEU A 284 -1.15 3.36 -15.92
C LEU A 284 -0.08 2.44 -15.35
N LEU A 285 1.10 2.99 -15.11
CA LEU A 285 2.22 2.33 -14.45
C LEU A 285 2.06 2.47 -12.94
N PHE A 286 1.70 1.37 -12.27
CA PHE A 286 1.56 1.33 -10.82
C PHE A 286 2.82 0.77 -10.15
N ALA A 287 3.36 -0.33 -10.68
CA ALA A 287 4.57 -0.93 -10.14
C ALA A 287 5.78 -0.03 -10.35
N ALA A 288 6.52 0.24 -9.27
CA ALA A 288 7.75 1.02 -9.35
C ALA A 288 8.86 0.20 -10.02
N ASN A 289 9.42 0.73 -11.11
CA ASN A 289 10.62 0.19 -11.75
C ASN A 289 11.88 0.70 -11.04
N ASP A 290 12.99 0.02 -11.24
CA ASP A 290 14.30 0.54 -10.89
C ASP A 290 14.54 1.87 -11.62
N PRO A 291 15.14 2.89 -10.96
CA PRO A 291 15.36 4.21 -11.57
C PRO A 291 16.16 4.20 -12.88
N VAL A 292 16.96 3.15 -13.12
CA VAL A 292 17.75 3.00 -14.35
C VAL A 292 17.05 2.19 -15.44
N THR A 293 15.91 1.57 -15.12
CA THR A 293 15.14 0.78 -16.09
C THR A 293 14.65 1.66 -17.25
N ARG A 294 14.96 1.27 -18.46
CA ARG A 294 14.48 1.90 -19.69
C ARG A 294 13.40 1.05 -20.32
N ILE A 295 12.41 1.70 -20.91
CA ILE A 295 11.31 1.07 -21.63
C ILE A 295 11.29 1.67 -23.02
N GLU A 296 11.33 0.80 -24.04
CA GLU A 296 11.28 1.20 -25.44
C GLU A 296 9.90 0.87 -26.00
N PHE A 297 9.33 1.80 -26.74
CA PHE A 297 8.07 1.65 -27.45
C PHE A 297 8.05 2.56 -28.69
N PRO A 298 7.26 2.23 -29.74
CA PRO A 298 7.12 3.09 -30.90
C PRO A 298 6.49 4.44 -30.54
N ALA A 299 7.14 5.54 -30.92
CA ALA A 299 6.63 6.88 -30.61
C ALA A 299 5.22 7.15 -31.21
N ALA A 300 4.87 6.46 -32.29
CA ALA A 300 3.56 6.53 -32.92
C ALA A 300 2.41 6.11 -31.95
N GLU A 301 2.66 5.19 -31.05
CA GLU A 301 1.69 4.77 -30.01
C GLU A 301 1.18 5.99 -29.19
N VAL A 302 2.07 6.92 -28.88
CA VAL A 302 1.72 8.12 -28.11
C VAL A 302 1.36 9.28 -29.07
N GLY A 303 2.13 9.50 -30.16
CA GLY A 303 1.97 10.67 -31.00
C GLY A 303 0.84 10.58 -32.03
N ILE A 304 0.58 9.39 -32.58
CA ILE A 304 -0.44 9.16 -33.62
C ILE A 304 -1.69 8.51 -33.01
N ASP A 305 -1.50 7.47 -32.20
CA ASP A 305 -2.60 6.78 -31.56
C ASP A 305 -3.14 7.53 -30.34
N GLU A 306 -2.52 8.64 -29.93
CA GLU A 306 -2.92 9.48 -28.78
C GLU A 306 -3.06 8.70 -27.47
N LYS A 307 -2.27 7.63 -27.28
CA LYS A 307 -2.30 6.85 -26.04
C LYS A 307 -1.61 7.62 -24.91
N GLU A 308 -2.21 7.60 -23.72
CA GLU A 308 -1.65 8.25 -22.53
C GLU A 308 -0.85 7.27 -21.68
N ILE A 309 0.35 7.67 -21.26
CA ILE A 309 1.14 6.94 -20.25
C ILE A 309 1.06 7.71 -18.94
N LEU A 310 0.50 7.08 -17.92
CA LEU A 310 0.25 7.66 -16.61
C LEU A 310 1.09 6.92 -15.54
N GLY A 311 1.62 7.65 -14.57
CA GLY A 311 2.26 7.05 -13.39
C GLY A 311 1.44 7.33 -12.13
N SER A 312 1.34 6.36 -11.22
CA SER A 312 0.79 6.57 -9.89
C SER A 312 1.76 6.05 -8.85
N TYR A 313 2.09 6.87 -7.85
CA TYR A 313 3.00 6.54 -6.77
C TYR A 313 2.40 6.90 -5.44
N SER A 314 2.32 5.91 -4.53
CA SER A 314 1.93 6.07 -3.14
C SER A 314 0.52 6.67 -2.93
N ALA A 315 0.12 6.87 -1.67
CA ALA A 315 -1.21 7.34 -1.28
C ALA A 315 -1.45 8.84 -1.56
N ALA A 316 -2.69 9.28 -1.39
CA ALA A 316 -3.08 10.68 -1.41
C ALA A 316 -3.93 11.03 -0.18
N ALA A 317 -3.66 12.18 0.42
CA ALA A 317 -4.31 12.58 1.66
C ALA A 317 -5.76 13.04 1.47
N ASP A 318 -6.08 13.58 0.30
CA ASP A 318 -7.39 14.15 -0.02
C ASP A 318 -8.47 13.11 -0.37
N ILE A 319 -8.08 11.86 -0.52
CA ILE A 319 -9.00 10.73 -0.76
C ILE A 319 -8.96 9.71 0.38
N GLN A 320 -8.27 10.04 1.48
CA GLN A 320 -8.00 9.11 2.58
C GLN A 320 -9.29 8.51 3.15
N ASP A 321 -10.26 9.35 3.46
CA ASP A 321 -11.55 8.91 4.04
C ASP A 321 -12.35 8.08 3.02
N THR A 322 -12.41 8.52 1.76
CA THR A 322 -13.11 7.78 0.70
C THR A 322 -12.50 6.40 0.49
N ALA A 323 -11.19 6.31 0.47
CA ALA A 323 -10.50 5.02 0.32
C ALA A 323 -10.69 4.12 1.56
N ALA A 324 -10.65 4.70 2.76
CA ALA A 324 -10.92 3.98 3.99
C ALA A 324 -12.36 3.40 4.02
N ASP A 325 -13.34 4.17 3.59
CA ASP A 325 -14.74 3.74 3.51
C ASP A 325 -14.93 2.47 2.67
N LEU A 326 -14.11 2.23 1.65
CA LEU A 326 -14.19 0.99 0.86
C LEU A 326 -13.93 -0.26 1.71
N ILE A 327 -13.08 -0.14 2.72
CA ILE A 327 -12.80 -1.21 3.68
C ILE A 327 -13.78 -1.17 4.85
N LEU A 328 -13.99 -0.01 5.46
CA LEU A 328 -14.85 0.14 6.64
C LEU A 328 -16.29 -0.25 6.36
N LYS A 329 -16.79 -0.02 5.14
CA LYS A 329 -18.12 -0.43 4.66
C LYS A 329 -18.13 -1.78 3.94
N LYS A 330 -17.03 -2.55 4.03
CA LYS A 330 -16.90 -3.90 3.45
C LYS A 330 -17.25 -4.00 1.97
N GLN A 331 -16.96 -2.94 1.20
CA GLN A 331 -17.25 -2.90 -0.24
C GLN A 331 -16.29 -3.75 -1.07
N LEU A 332 -15.11 -4.07 -0.51
CA LEU A 332 -14.06 -4.85 -1.16
C LEU A 332 -13.79 -6.13 -0.38
N PRO A 333 -13.80 -7.31 -1.02
CA PRO A 333 -13.53 -8.60 -0.36
C PRO A 333 -12.03 -8.84 -0.16
N VAL A 334 -11.33 -7.90 0.50
CA VAL A 334 -9.86 -7.90 0.60
C VAL A 334 -9.31 -9.12 1.35
N MET A 335 -10.06 -9.68 2.29
CA MET A 335 -9.64 -10.88 3.01
C MET A 335 -9.52 -12.11 2.12
N ASN A 336 -10.17 -12.13 0.96
CA ASN A 336 -10.08 -13.24 -0.01
C ASN A 336 -8.69 -13.36 -0.65
N ILE A 337 -7.83 -12.37 -0.51
CA ILE A 337 -6.45 -12.42 -1.02
C ILE A 337 -5.40 -12.63 0.09
N VAL A 338 -5.80 -12.67 1.37
CA VAL A 338 -4.88 -13.02 2.47
C VAL A 338 -4.67 -14.53 2.47
N THR A 339 -3.42 -14.94 2.24
CA THR A 339 -3.07 -16.37 2.15
C THR A 339 -2.24 -16.85 3.33
N HIS A 340 -1.41 -16.00 3.89
CA HIS A 340 -0.48 -16.38 4.96
C HIS A 340 -0.50 -15.36 6.10
N ARG A 341 -0.33 -15.88 7.31
CA ARG A 341 -0.13 -15.11 8.54
C ARG A 341 1.10 -15.65 9.24
N PHE A 342 2.01 -14.77 9.58
CA PHE A 342 3.19 -15.12 10.38
C PHE A 342 3.17 -14.30 11.67
N PRO A 343 3.40 -14.91 12.83
CA PRO A 343 3.69 -14.14 14.03
C PRO A 343 4.99 -13.35 13.84
N LEU A 344 5.12 -12.23 14.56
CA LEU A 344 6.33 -11.39 14.49
C LEU A 344 7.62 -12.20 14.64
N ALA A 345 7.61 -13.21 15.52
CA ALA A 345 8.76 -14.10 15.73
C ALA A 345 9.25 -14.83 14.46
N ARG A 346 8.40 -14.94 13.45
CA ARG A 346 8.69 -15.58 12.16
C ARG A 346 8.65 -14.60 10.97
N ILE A 347 8.88 -13.32 11.24
CA ILE A 347 8.79 -12.26 10.21
C ILE A 347 9.70 -12.51 9.01
N GLN A 348 10.92 -13.01 9.23
CA GLN A 348 11.86 -13.31 8.15
C GLN A 348 11.27 -14.29 7.13
N GLU A 349 10.60 -15.35 7.59
CA GLU A 349 9.95 -16.32 6.70
C GLU A 349 8.84 -15.67 5.86
N GLY A 350 8.02 -14.79 6.47
CA GLY A 350 6.99 -14.04 5.76
C GLY A 350 7.57 -13.11 4.68
N LEU A 351 8.68 -12.45 4.98
CA LEU A 351 9.39 -11.57 4.05
C LEU A 351 10.03 -12.35 2.90
N GLU A 352 10.63 -13.50 3.17
CA GLU A 352 11.20 -14.39 2.15
C GLU A 352 10.12 -14.95 1.22
N LEU A 353 8.97 -15.38 1.78
CA LEU A 353 7.83 -15.81 0.99
C LEU A 353 7.26 -14.69 0.12
N ALA A 354 7.24 -13.45 0.62
CA ALA A 354 6.82 -12.30 -0.17
C ALA A 354 7.83 -11.92 -1.27
N ALA A 355 9.13 -12.10 -1.02
CA ALA A 355 10.20 -11.83 -1.97
C ALA A 355 10.27 -12.90 -3.08
N ARG A 356 9.96 -14.14 -2.75
CA ARG A 356 9.96 -15.30 -3.65
C ARG A 356 8.61 -16.00 -3.56
N PRO A 357 7.56 -15.41 -4.16
CA PRO A 357 6.21 -15.90 -4.00
C PRO A 357 6.03 -17.28 -4.63
N THR A 358 5.33 -18.16 -3.91
CA THR A 358 4.86 -19.46 -4.42
C THR A 358 3.56 -19.31 -5.20
N VAL A 359 3.11 -20.40 -5.80
CA VAL A 359 1.81 -20.45 -6.51
C VAL A 359 0.64 -20.12 -5.58
N GLU A 360 0.76 -20.40 -4.28
CA GLU A 360 -0.29 -20.21 -3.28
C GLU A 360 -0.22 -18.87 -2.56
N SER A 361 0.92 -18.15 -2.65
CA SER A 361 1.11 -16.91 -1.88
C SER A 361 0.59 -15.67 -2.61
N LEU A 362 -0.23 -14.90 -1.88
CA LEU A 362 -0.70 -13.58 -2.27
C LEU A 362 -0.37 -12.56 -1.17
N LYS A 363 -1.37 -12.05 -0.47
CA LYS A 363 -1.13 -11.12 0.64
C LYS A 363 -0.71 -11.86 1.90
N ILE A 364 0.36 -11.39 2.50
CA ILE A 364 0.96 -11.92 3.72
C ILE A 364 0.82 -10.88 4.82
N LEU A 365 0.39 -11.30 6.00
CA LEU A 365 0.26 -10.46 7.18
C LEU A 365 1.24 -10.91 8.27
N ILE A 366 1.79 -9.95 8.98
CA ILE A 366 2.47 -10.16 10.27
C ILE A 366 1.46 -9.85 11.36
N THR A 367 1.30 -10.78 12.29
CA THR A 367 0.39 -10.66 13.43
C THR A 367 1.17 -10.49 14.71
N HIS A 368 0.66 -9.64 15.59
CA HIS A 368 1.20 -9.42 16.93
C HIS A 368 0.21 -10.00 17.94
N GLN A 369 0.70 -10.88 18.80
CA GLN A 369 -0.11 -11.53 19.84
C GLN A 369 -0.25 -10.64 21.08
#